data_81fd7d2908f830fe8221665e0d1442a1
#
_entry.id   81fd7d2908f830fe8221665e0d1442a1
#
_cell.length_a   1.000
_cell.length_b   1.000
_cell.length_c   1.000
_cell.angle_alpha   90.00
_cell.angle_beta   90.00
_cell.angle_gamma   90.00
#
_symmetry.space_group_name_H-M   'P 1'
#
loop_
_entity.id
_entity.type
_entity.pdbx_description
1 polymer ?
#
loop_
_entity_poly.entity_id
_entity_poly.type
_entity_poly.pdbx_seq_one_letter_code
_entity_poly.pdbx_strand_id
1 'polypeptide(L)'
;MPDINPQNIKELRALVEQQLQYTLCVSLNKATHGDIFNAVALAIRHFQQDHFLLSQTRQREEHKKRVYYLSMEFLLGQSLRNNLLNMNLLAEMHQVVNDLGFDLDHLLDEEPDAALGNGGLGRLAACFIDSMATLDIAASGHGIKYEYGLFRQSFQNDQQIEHPEIGRAHV
;
A
#
# COMPACT_ATOMS: atom_id res chain seq x y z
N MET A 1 -6.42 -17.96 -17.68
CA MET A 1 -7.03 -16.96 -16.80
C MET A 1 -6.78 -17.44 -15.40
N PRO A 2 -6.39 -16.62 -14.44
CA PRO A 2 -6.32 -17.08 -13.05
C PRO A 2 -7.72 -17.55 -12.64
N ASP A 3 -7.79 -18.67 -11.92
CA ASP A 3 -9.06 -19.19 -11.40
C ASP A 3 -9.58 -18.21 -10.33
N ILE A 4 -10.63 -17.47 -10.67
CA ILE A 4 -11.29 -16.55 -9.76
C ILE A 4 -12.03 -17.35 -8.69
N ASN A 5 -11.73 -17.09 -7.40
CA ASN A 5 -12.36 -17.77 -6.29
C ASN A 5 -13.59 -16.95 -5.78
N PRO A 6 -14.82 -17.49 -5.96
CA PRO A 6 -16.03 -16.77 -5.52
C PRO A 6 -16.09 -16.49 -4.02
N GLN A 7 -15.44 -17.30 -3.20
CA GLN A 7 -15.37 -17.07 -1.76
C GLN A 7 -14.52 -15.82 -1.44
N ASN A 8 -13.38 -15.65 -2.13
CA ASN A 8 -12.55 -14.48 -1.98
C ASN A 8 -13.31 -13.19 -2.38
N ILE A 9 -14.08 -13.23 -3.46
CA ILE A 9 -14.91 -12.08 -3.88
C ILE A 9 -15.87 -11.66 -2.78
N LYS A 10 -16.57 -12.63 -2.17
CA LYS A 10 -17.54 -12.35 -1.11
C LYS A 10 -16.87 -11.76 0.13
N GLU A 11 -15.72 -12.30 0.52
CA GLU A 11 -14.96 -11.82 1.69
C GLU A 11 -14.36 -10.44 1.43
N LEU A 12 -13.73 -10.22 0.28
CA LEU A 12 -13.18 -8.93 -0.12
C LEU A 12 -14.27 -7.85 -0.17
N ARG A 13 -15.41 -8.16 -0.79
CA ARG A 13 -16.53 -7.23 -0.85
C ARG A 13 -17.02 -6.83 0.54
N ALA A 14 -17.24 -7.82 1.41
CA ALA A 14 -17.67 -7.57 2.78
C ALA A 14 -16.67 -6.69 3.54
N LEU A 15 -15.36 -6.92 3.36
CA LEU A 15 -14.32 -6.12 3.98
C LEU A 15 -14.29 -4.69 3.44
N VAL A 16 -14.37 -4.51 2.12
CA VAL A 16 -14.38 -3.16 1.50
C VAL A 16 -15.60 -2.37 2.00
N GLU A 17 -16.79 -2.97 1.99
CA GLU A 17 -18.01 -2.34 2.49
C GLU A 17 -17.90 -2.02 4.00
N GLN A 18 -17.32 -2.93 4.79
CA GLN A 18 -17.05 -2.73 6.21
C GLN A 18 -16.10 -1.56 6.47
N GLN A 19 -14.98 -1.49 5.74
CA GLN A 19 -14.04 -0.39 5.88
C GLN A 19 -14.67 0.94 5.48
N LEU A 20 -15.43 0.97 4.40
CA LEU A 20 -16.13 2.16 3.95
C LEU A 20 -17.11 2.67 5.03
N GLN A 21 -17.92 1.77 5.59
CA GLN A 21 -18.95 2.13 6.54
C GLN A 21 -18.42 2.46 7.94
N TYR A 22 -17.54 1.64 8.49
CA TYR A 22 -17.15 1.72 9.91
C TYR A 22 -15.82 2.43 10.15
N THR A 23 -14.90 2.42 9.17
CA THR A 23 -13.62 3.10 9.32
C THR A 23 -13.65 4.50 8.70
N LEU A 24 -14.19 4.61 7.49
CA LEU A 24 -14.28 5.88 6.77
C LEU A 24 -15.58 6.65 7.05
N CYS A 25 -16.58 5.98 7.63
CA CYS A 25 -17.90 6.56 7.94
C CYS A 25 -18.62 7.12 6.70
N VAL A 26 -18.44 6.48 5.54
CA VAL A 26 -19.03 6.89 4.26
C VAL A 26 -19.99 5.82 3.77
N SER A 27 -21.17 6.22 3.29
CA SER A 27 -22.11 5.31 2.64
C SER A 27 -21.73 5.15 1.16
N LEU A 28 -21.88 3.95 0.60
CA LEU A 28 -21.48 3.62 -0.77
C LEU A 28 -22.04 4.60 -1.83
N ASN A 29 -23.28 5.03 -1.68
CA ASN A 29 -23.94 5.95 -2.61
C ASN A 29 -23.39 7.39 -2.58
N LYS A 30 -22.51 7.71 -1.63
CA LYS A 30 -21.84 9.01 -1.49
C LYS A 30 -20.31 8.88 -1.58
N ALA A 31 -19.82 7.66 -1.77
CA ALA A 31 -18.38 7.40 -1.81
C ALA A 31 -17.76 8.04 -3.05
N THR A 32 -16.63 8.69 -2.83
CA THR A 32 -15.75 9.19 -3.89
C THR A 32 -14.73 8.11 -4.31
N HIS A 33 -14.01 8.32 -5.41
CA HIS A 33 -12.90 7.43 -5.81
C HIS A 33 -11.89 7.27 -4.68
N GLY A 34 -11.50 8.36 -4.01
CA GLY A 34 -10.57 8.31 -2.89
C GLY A 34 -11.09 7.51 -1.68
N ASP A 35 -12.40 7.56 -1.40
CA ASP A 35 -13.00 6.75 -0.33
C ASP A 35 -12.93 5.26 -0.67
N ILE A 36 -13.24 4.88 -1.92
CA ILE A 36 -13.15 3.50 -2.39
C ILE A 36 -11.69 3.03 -2.40
N PHE A 37 -10.74 3.85 -2.89
CA PHE A 37 -9.32 3.54 -2.82
C PHE A 37 -8.88 3.23 -1.38
N ASN A 38 -9.21 4.09 -0.44
CA ASN A 38 -8.88 3.90 0.97
C ASN A 38 -9.54 2.63 1.56
N ALA A 39 -10.80 2.37 1.23
CA ALA A 39 -11.51 1.17 1.68
C ALA A 39 -10.86 -0.11 1.14
N VAL A 40 -10.47 -0.13 -0.14
CA VAL A 40 -9.74 -1.23 -0.77
C VAL A 40 -8.37 -1.44 -0.11
N ALA A 41 -7.61 -0.37 0.10
CA ALA A 41 -6.30 -0.44 0.75
C ALA A 41 -6.40 -1.00 2.18
N LEU A 42 -7.39 -0.56 2.96
CA LEU A 42 -7.65 -1.06 4.31
C LEU A 42 -8.13 -2.52 4.32
N ALA A 43 -8.94 -2.93 3.35
CA ALA A 43 -9.37 -4.32 3.20
C ALA A 43 -8.18 -5.24 2.90
N ILE A 44 -7.31 -4.86 1.98
CA ILE A 44 -6.08 -5.61 1.67
C ILE A 44 -5.14 -5.65 2.86
N ARG A 45 -4.97 -4.54 3.58
CA ARG A 45 -4.19 -4.53 4.83
C ARG A 45 -4.74 -5.55 5.85
N HIS A 46 -6.06 -5.70 5.95
CA HIS A 46 -6.66 -6.70 6.83
C HIS A 46 -6.23 -8.12 6.45
N PHE A 47 -6.28 -8.48 5.18
CA PHE A 47 -5.80 -9.77 4.68
C PHE A 47 -4.30 -9.99 4.96
N GLN A 48 -3.49 -8.97 4.79
CA GLN A 48 -2.05 -9.04 5.05
C GLN A 48 -1.71 -9.26 6.53
N GLN A 49 -2.58 -8.82 7.44
CA GLN A 49 -2.32 -8.86 8.87
C GLN A 49 -2.14 -10.30 9.38
N ASP A 50 -2.94 -11.23 8.91
CA ASP A 50 -2.85 -12.64 9.30
C ASP A 50 -1.54 -13.26 8.82
N HIS A 51 -1.16 -13.00 7.56
CA HIS A 51 0.13 -13.44 7.01
C HIS A 51 1.32 -12.82 7.77
N PHE A 52 1.21 -11.55 8.14
CA PHE A 52 2.24 -10.86 8.91
C PHE A 52 2.43 -11.50 10.29
N LEU A 53 1.34 -11.78 11.01
CA LEU A 53 1.38 -12.43 12.33
C LEU A 53 1.98 -13.85 12.25
N LEU A 54 1.57 -14.63 11.27
CA LEU A 54 2.13 -15.97 11.02
C LEU A 54 3.63 -15.91 10.73
N SER A 55 4.05 -14.99 9.87
CA SER A 55 5.48 -14.80 9.54
C SER A 55 6.30 -14.39 10.77
N GLN A 56 5.78 -13.49 11.60
CA GLN A 56 6.46 -13.09 12.83
C GLN A 56 6.59 -14.24 13.82
N THR A 57 5.53 -15.02 13.99
CA THR A 57 5.53 -16.19 14.87
C THR A 57 6.57 -17.21 14.42
N ARG A 58 6.54 -17.59 13.13
CA ARG A 58 7.53 -18.49 12.53
C ARG A 58 8.96 -18.01 12.74
N GLN A 59 9.25 -16.73 12.48
CA GLN A 59 10.59 -16.17 12.65
C GLN A 59 11.08 -16.22 14.11
N ARG A 60 10.19 -16.08 15.09
CA ARG A 60 10.53 -16.19 16.51
C ARG A 60 10.81 -17.63 16.94
N GLU A 61 9.94 -18.56 16.52
CA GLU A 61 10.06 -19.98 16.88
C GLU A 61 11.30 -20.63 16.25
N GLU A 62 11.62 -20.29 15.00
CA GLU A 62 12.78 -20.79 14.29
C GLU A 62 14.08 -20.05 14.65
N HIS A 63 14.05 -19.06 15.53
CA HIS A 63 15.20 -18.24 15.93
C HIS A 63 15.98 -17.70 14.72
N LYS A 64 15.28 -17.31 13.64
CA LYS A 64 15.91 -16.81 12.41
C LYS A 64 16.73 -15.55 12.67
N LYS A 65 17.90 -15.47 12.03
CA LYS A 65 18.72 -14.27 12.02
C LYS A 65 17.93 -13.15 11.34
N ARG A 66 17.88 -11.98 11.96
CA ARG A 66 17.19 -10.80 11.43
C ARG A 66 18.17 -9.80 10.84
N VAL A 67 17.76 -9.21 9.73
CA VAL A 67 18.45 -8.09 9.09
C VAL A 67 17.69 -6.80 9.42
N TYR A 68 18.40 -5.79 9.86
CA TYR A 68 17.87 -4.45 10.08
C TYR A 68 18.50 -3.51 9.05
N TYR A 69 17.69 -3.03 8.11
CA TYR A 69 18.15 -2.12 7.08
C TYR A 69 17.84 -0.69 7.49
N LEU A 70 18.86 0.11 7.76
CA LEU A 70 18.73 1.50 8.16
C LEU A 70 18.94 2.39 6.93
N SER A 71 17.97 3.24 6.61
CA SER A 71 18.08 4.23 5.55
C SER A 71 17.42 5.53 5.96
N MET A 72 17.97 6.64 5.52
CA MET A 72 17.33 7.95 5.67
C MET A 72 16.18 8.13 4.68
N GLU A 73 16.15 7.34 3.61
CA GLU A 73 15.18 7.43 2.53
C GLU A 73 14.65 6.05 2.16
N PHE A 74 13.35 5.98 1.84
CA PHE A 74 12.70 4.82 1.24
C PHE A 74 11.75 5.29 0.12
N LEU A 75 12.10 5.03 -1.13
CA LEU A 75 11.30 5.36 -2.30
C LEU A 75 10.59 4.10 -2.81
N LEU A 76 9.48 3.73 -2.16
CA LEU A 76 8.74 2.50 -2.46
C LEU A 76 7.88 2.64 -3.73
N GLY A 77 7.27 3.81 -3.93
CA GLY A 77 6.30 4.03 -5.00
C GLY A 77 4.92 3.46 -4.68
N GLN A 78 4.15 3.18 -5.72
CA GLN A 78 2.82 2.57 -5.60
C GLN A 78 2.94 1.10 -5.17
N SER A 79 2.13 0.68 -4.22
CA SER A 79 2.24 -0.64 -3.59
C SER A 79 0.98 -1.49 -3.68
N LEU A 80 -0.20 -0.88 -3.84
CA LEU A 80 -1.47 -1.60 -3.77
C LEU A 80 -1.61 -2.65 -4.88
N ARG A 81 -1.28 -2.28 -6.14
CA ARG A 81 -1.29 -3.23 -7.27
C ARG A 81 -0.34 -4.40 -7.02
N ASN A 82 0.87 -4.12 -6.53
CA ASN A 82 1.86 -5.16 -6.23
C ASN A 82 1.38 -6.11 -5.12
N ASN A 83 0.76 -5.56 -4.08
CA ASN A 83 0.18 -6.36 -2.99
C ASN A 83 -0.95 -7.26 -3.51
N LEU A 84 -1.87 -6.74 -4.32
CA LEU A 84 -2.95 -7.52 -4.94
C LEU A 84 -2.41 -8.66 -5.82
N LEU A 85 -1.34 -8.40 -6.60
CA LEU A 85 -0.69 -9.41 -7.43
C LEU A 85 -0.04 -10.50 -6.57
N ASN A 86 0.73 -10.14 -5.56
CA ASN A 86 1.45 -11.08 -4.70
C ASN A 86 0.50 -11.96 -3.86
N MET A 87 -0.69 -11.47 -3.58
CA MET A 87 -1.74 -12.20 -2.88
C MET A 87 -2.66 -13.00 -3.82
N ASN A 88 -2.45 -12.90 -5.14
CA ASN A 88 -3.33 -13.47 -6.18
C ASN A 88 -4.81 -13.02 -6.05
N LEU A 89 -5.04 -11.77 -5.65
CA LEU A 89 -6.37 -11.20 -5.42
C LEU A 89 -6.74 -10.09 -6.44
N LEU A 90 -5.88 -9.82 -7.43
CA LEU A 90 -6.10 -8.71 -8.36
C LEU A 90 -7.39 -8.91 -9.19
N ALA A 91 -7.64 -10.12 -9.69
CA ALA A 91 -8.81 -10.41 -10.50
C ALA A 91 -10.11 -10.33 -9.69
N GLU A 92 -10.10 -10.86 -8.48
CA GLU A 92 -11.23 -10.79 -7.55
C GLU A 92 -11.53 -9.35 -7.14
N MET A 93 -10.49 -8.56 -6.86
CA MET A 93 -10.68 -7.15 -6.51
C MET A 93 -11.21 -6.32 -7.68
N HIS A 94 -10.78 -6.60 -8.91
CA HIS A 94 -11.39 -6.00 -10.10
C HIS A 94 -12.89 -6.24 -10.14
N GLN A 95 -13.32 -7.49 -9.90
CA GLN A 95 -14.74 -7.80 -9.89
C GLN A 95 -15.47 -7.08 -8.75
N VAL A 96 -14.92 -7.09 -7.53
CA VAL A 96 -15.51 -6.40 -6.38
C VAL A 96 -15.70 -4.91 -6.64
N VAL A 97 -14.67 -4.24 -7.14
CA VAL A 97 -14.71 -2.80 -7.39
C VAL A 97 -15.67 -2.45 -8.52
N ASN A 98 -15.70 -3.26 -9.60
CA ASN A 98 -16.67 -3.10 -10.68
C ASN A 98 -18.11 -3.30 -10.20
N ASP A 99 -18.38 -4.28 -9.34
CA ASP A 99 -19.70 -4.53 -8.75
C ASP A 99 -20.17 -3.38 -7.83
N LEU A 100 -19.21 -2.61 -7.29
CA LEU A 100 -19.48 -1.39 -6.52
C LEU A 100 -19.67 -0.14 -7.40
N GLY A 101 -19.48 -0.28 -8.73
CA GLY A 101 -19.67 0.80 -9.71
C GLY A 101 -18.44 1.65 -9.98
N PHE A 102 -17.24 1.15 -9.65
CA PHE A 102 -15.96 1.85 -9.88
C PHE A 102 -15.02 1.02 -10.76
N ASP A 103 -13.95 1.64 -11.21
CA ASP A 103 -12.88 0.99 -11.99
C ASP A 103 -11.62 0.88 -11.14
N LEU A 104 -11.15 -0.36 -10.91
CA LEU A 104 -9.96 -0.60 -10.10
C LEU A 104 -8.69 -0.03 -10.72
N ASP A 105 -8.51 -0.13 -12.05
CA ASP A 105 -7.31 0.40 -12.69
C ASP A 105 -7.23 1.91 -12.53
N HIS A 106 -8.35 2.61 -12.67
CA HIS A 106 -8.40 4.05 -12.40
C HIS A 106 -8.05 4.40 -10.95
N LEU A 107 -8.55 3.62 -9.98
CA LEU A 107 -8.20 3.81 -8.56
C LEU A 107 -6.72 3.58 -8.29
N LEU A 108 -6.12 2.57 -8.92
CA LEU A 108 -4.71 2.25 -8.77
C LEU A 108 -3.80 3.31 -9.38
N ASP A 109 -4.23 3.95 -10.48
CA ASP A 109 -3.48 5.04 -11.11
C ASP A 109 -3.48 6.33 -10.28
N GLU A 110 -4.51 6.51 -9.43
CA GLU A 110 -4.58 7.63 -8.48
C GLU A 110 -3.77 7.39 -7.19
N GLU A 111 -3.18 6.19 -6.99
CA GLU A 111 -2.38 5.89 -5.79
C GLU A 111 -1.20 6.86 -5.69
N PRO A 112 -1.11 7.64 -4.60
CA PRO A 112 0.05 8.49 -4.40
C PRO A 112 1.29 7.65 -4.09
N ASP A 113 2.42 8.02 -4.67
CA ASP A 113 3.69 7.36 -4.38
C ASP A 113 4.02 7.40 -2.89
N ALA A 114 4.31 6.23 -2.30
CA ALA A 114 4.94 6.16 -1.00
C ALA A 114 6.43 6.52 -1.18
N ALA A 115 6.72 7.81 -1.08
CA ALA A 115 8.02 8.38 -1.39
C ALA A 115 8.56 9.16 -0.20
N LEU A 116 9.53 8.57 0.50
CA LEU A 116 10.34 9.24 1.50
C LEU A 116 11.78 9.33 0.99
N GLY A 117 12.00 10.18 -0.01
CA GLY A 117 13.26 10.32 -0.70
C GLY A 117 13.10 10.70 -2.18
N ASN A 118 14.19 11.03 -2.86
CA ASN A 118 14.16 11.56 -4.22
C ASN A 118 15.15 10.92 -5.19
N GLY A 119 15.84 9.87 -4.80
CA GLY A 119 16.89 9.35 -5.67
C GLY A 119 17.32 7.92 -5.40
N GLY A 120 18.54 7.61 -5.81
CA GLY A 120 19.11 6.28 -5.78
C GLY A 120 19.22 5.66 -4.41
N LEU A 121 19.43 6.46 -3.35
CA LEU A 121 19.51 5.97 -1.97
C LEU A 121 18.17 5.37 -1.53
N GLY A 122 17.07 6.10 -1.71
CA GLY A 122 15.73 5.63 -1.35
C GLY A 122 15.26 4.47 -2.21
N ARG A 123 15.57 4.48 -3.52
CA ARG A 123 15.22 3.38 -4.41
C ARG A 123 16.03 2.12 -4.11
N LEU A 124 17.32 2.25 -3.78
CA LEU A 124 18.15 1.13 -3.35
C LEU A 124 17.59 0.46 -2.10
N ALA A 125 17.18 1.26 -1.09
CA ALA A 125 16.55 0.75 0.11
C ALA A 125 15.27 -0.04 -0.20
N ALA A 126 14.41 0.49 -1.06
CA ALA A 126 13.19 -0.19 -1.50
C ALA A 126 13.50 -1.52 -2.20
N CYS A 127 14.46 -1.54 -3.12
CA CYS A 127 14.86 -2.75 -3.84
C CYS A 127 15.46 -3.81 -2.90
N PHE A 128 16.24 -3.41 -1.89
CA PHE A 128 16.79 -4.36 -0.94
C PHE A 128 15.73 -4.98 -0.03
N ILE A 129 14.76 -4.20 0.45
CA ILE A 129 13.64 -4.73 1.24
C ILE A 129 12.82 -5.73 0.42
N ASP A 130 12.50 -5.39 -0.83
CA ASP A 130 11.78 -6.28 -1.75
C ASP A 130 12.57 -7.57 -2.06
N SER A 131 13.87 -7.45 -2.33
CA SER A 131 14.74 -8.60 -2.57
C SER A 131 14.85 -9.51 -1.35
N MET A 132 14.97 -8.94 -0.15
CA MET A 132 15.00 -9.73 1.10
C MET A 132 13.68 -10.44 1.34
N ALA A 133 12.54 -9.81 1.03
CA ALA A 133 11.25 -10.46 1.09
C ALA A 133 11.14 -11.63 0.11
N THR A 134 11.58 -11.45 -1.14
CA THR A 134 11.60 -12.50 -2.17
C THR A 134 12.48 -13.70 -1.79
N LEU A 135 13.56 -13.46 -1.05
CA LEU A 135 14.49 -14.49 -0.58
C LEU A 135 14.13 -15.10 0.78
N ASP A 136 12.94 -14.81 1.31
CA ASP A 136 12.48 -15.27 2.65
C ASP A 136 13.46 -14.88 3.79
N ILE A 137 14.13 -13.76 3.65
CA ILE A 137 15.03 -13.21 4.67
C ILE A 137 14.21 -12.38 5.66
N ALA A 138 14.29 -12.72 6.95
CA ALA A 138 13.66 -11.95 8.01
C ALA A 138 14.32 -10.57 8.11
N ALA A 139 13.68 -9.54 7.56
CA ALA A 139 14.22 -8.18 7.50
C ALA A 139 13.23 -7.13 7.97
N SER A 140 13.75 -6.00 8.43
CA SER A 140 12.98 -4.81 8.77
C SER A 140 13.71 -3.57 8.26
N GLY A 141 12.98 -2.66 7.60
CA GLY A 141 13.46 -1.33 7.26
C GLY A 141 13.22 -0.35 8.40
N HIS A 142 14.20 0.47 8.70
CA HIS A 142 14.12 1.52 9.71
C HIS A 142 14.60 2.84 9.10
N GLY A 143 13.77 3.88 9.23
CA GLY A 143 14.04 5.21 8.69
C GLY A 143 13.75 6.30 9.71
N ILE A 144 13.88 7.54 9.27
CA ILE A 144 13.55 8.72 10.06
C ILE A 144 12.09 9.10 9.76
N LYS A 145 11.33 9.37 10.81
CA LYS A 145 9.99 9.94 10.66
C LYS A 145 10.12 11.44 10.40
N TYR A 146 10.01 11.83 9.12
CA TYR A 146 9.99 13.23 8.73
C TYR A 146 8.59 13.81 8.93
N GLU A 147 8.51 15.02 9.46
CA GLU A 147 7.24 15.76 9.56
C GLU A 147 6.75 16.19 8.17
N TYR A 148 7.69 16.61 7.33
CA TYR A 148 7.43 16.97 5.94
C TYR A 148 8.20 16.04 5.02
N GLY A 149 7.53 15.57 3.95
CA GLY A 149 8.15 14.83 2.86
C GLY A 149 8.80 15.77 1.84
N LEU A 150 8.98 15.29 0.62
CA LEU A 150 9.36 16.13 -0.49
C LEU A 150 8.30 17.22 -0.74
N PHE A 151 8.76 18.42 -1.01
CA PHE A 151 7.88 19.53 -1.34
C PHE A 151 7.23 19.33 -2.71
N ARG A 152 5.98 19.75 -2.84
CA ARG A 152 5.30 19.82 -4.13
C ARG A 152 5.75 21.07 -4.86
N GLN A 153 6.11 20.92 -6.13
CA GLN A 153 6.49 22.02 -7.01
C GLN A 153 5.27 22.49 -7.81
N SER A 154 5.11 23.80 -7.94
CA SER A 154 4.14 24.45 -8.81
C SER A 154 4.77 25.65 -9.52
N PHE A 155 4.09 26.13 -10.57
CA PHE A 155 4.49 27.36 -11.25
C PHE A 155 3.46 28.43 -10.99
N GLN A 156 3.93 29.61 -10.60
CA GLN A 156 3.11 30.82 -10.46
C GLN A 156 3.88 32.03 -11.02
N ASN A 157 3.29 32.75 -11.95
CA ASN A 157 3.91 33.88 -12.62
C ASN A 157 5.30 33.56 -13.22
N ASP A 158 5.40 32.44 -13.94
CA ASP A 158 6.63 31.91 -14.55
C ASP A 158 7.77 31.59 -13.56
N GLN A 159 7.47 31.52 -12.28
CA GLN A 159 8.42 31.11 -11.24
C GLN A 159 8.01 29.80 -10.59
N GLN A 160 8.99 28.96 -10.28
CA GLN A 160 8.78 27.76 -9.49
C GLN A 160 8.54 28.13 -8.04
N ILE A 161 7.50 27.53 -7.46
CA ILE A 161 7.16 27.66 -6.04
C ILE A 161 7.09 26.28 -5.42
N GLU A 162 7.68 26.14 -4.24
CA GLU A 162 7.64 24.93 -3.44
C GLU A 162 6.55 25.05 -2.35
N HIS A 163 5.77 24.01 -2.18
CA HIS A 163 4.77 23.88 -1.14
C HIS A 163 5.14 22.73 -0.20
N PRO A 164 5.14 22.94 1.13
CA PRO A 164 5.39 21.84 2.05
C PRO A 164 4.29 20.78 1.92
N GLU A 165 4.69 19.50 1.80
CA GLU A 165 3.77 18.40 1.89
C GLU A 165 4.03 17.60 3.16
N ILE A 166 2.95 17.24 3.87
CA ILE A 166 3.05 16.35 5.03
C ILE A 166 3.63 15.02 4.55
N GLY A 167 4.68 14.55 5.23
CA GLY A 167 5.36 13.31 4.86
C GLY A 167 4.38 12.13 4.82
N ARG A 168 4.22 11.52 3.65
CA ARG A 168 3.34 10.37 3.43
C ARG A 168 3.91 9.05 3.98
N ALA A 169 4.85 9.12 4.92
CA ALA A 169 5.41 7.97 5.61
C ALA A 169 4.50 7.44 6.73
N HIS A 170 3.24 7.83 6.74
CA HIS A 170 2.25 7.44 7.74
C HIS A 170 1.22 6.41 7.23
N VAL A 171 1.58 5.66 6.20
CA VAL A 171 0.74 4.56 5.71
C VAL A 171 1.08 3.26 6.43
#